data_2d948de569a044644d5ee181cc16b698
#
_entry.id   2d948de569a044644d5ee181cc16b698
#
_cell.length_a   1.000
_cell.length_b   1.000
_cell.length_c   1.000
_cell.angle_alpha   90.00
_cell.angle_beta   90.00
_cell.angle_gamma   90.00
#
_symmetry.space_group_name_H-M   'P 1'
#
loop_
_entity.id
_entity.type
_entity.pdbx_description
1 polymer ?
#
loop_
_entity_poly.entity_id
_entity_poly.type
_entity_poly.pdbx_seq_one_letter_code
_entity_poly.pdbx_strand_id
1 'polypeptide(L)'
;MNSPPRCSGGLSPATPPLRPVSQLVYGDGMAIHSFALVPAAYVYLLRPAPEVATGWTGAASRSTGTGTQVLLQLRRNTGYMDGHWACGASGHVEAAESVIETALRETHEELGIRAEAADLAPLTAMHRTNDLGGTALEQRIDLFFMLRAWEGTPALREPAKNAGLRWFSLTELPEAVPPHERHVLNLLAGSLDDGKSVPPVITFGFDEGQDIARYGIALPH
;
A
#
# COMPACT_ATOMS: atom_id res chain seq x y z
N MET A 1 46.63 43.11 -33.25
CA MET A 1 45.52 42.23 -33.60
C MET A 1 45.80 40.91 -32.91
N ASN A 2 45.26 40.71 -31.70
CA ASN A 2 45.44 39.48 -30.92
C ASN A 2 44.12 38.71 -30.88
N SER A 3 44.13 37.52 -31.42
CA SER A 3 43.02 36.57 -31.32
C SER A 3 43.08 35.85 -29.98
N PRO A 4 41.93 35.60 -29.31
CA PRO A 4 41.89 34.86 -28.07
C PRO A 4 41.99 33.35 -28.26
N PRO A 5 42.45 32.57 -27.26
CA PRO A 5 42.61 31.14 -27.34
C PRO A 5 41.26 30.41 -27.23
N ARG A 6 41.12 29.31 -28.00
CA ARG A 6 39.97 28.44 -27.95
C ARG A 6 39.98 27.59 -26.67
N CYS A 7 38.90 27.65 -25.91
CA CYS A 7 38.63 26.71 -24.82
C CYS A 7 38.35 25.32 -25.39
N SER A 8 39.18 24.37 -25.05
CA SER A 8 38.94 22.92 -25.29
C SER A 8 37.86 22.45 -24.32
N GLY A 9 36.71 22.01 -24.86
CA GLY A 9 35.62 21.38 -24.09
C GLY A 9 36.08 20.04 -23.52
N GLY A 10 36.15 19.97 -22.20
CA GLY A 10 36.34 18.73 -21.48
C GLY A 10 35.08 17.89 -21.59
N LEU A 11 35.23 16.67 -22.13
CA LEU A 11 34.20 15.63 -22.09
C LEU A 11 33.98 15.24 -20.63
N SER A 12 32.76 15.43 -20.15
CA SER A 12 32.31 14.91 -18.86
C SER A 12 32.39 13.35 -18.89
N PRO A 13 32.93 12.71 -17.89
CA PRO A 13 32.98 11.26 -17.87
C PRO A 13 31.53 10.70 -17.85
N ALA A 14 31.21 9.85 -18.82
CA ALA A 14 29.96 9.14 -18.90
C ALA A 14 29.78 8.28 -17.62
N THR A 15 28.66 8.46 -16.93
CA THR A 15 28.28 7.62 -15.80
C THR A 15 28.18 6.15 -16.29
N PRO A 16 28.89 5.22 -15.66
CA PRO A 16 28.80 3.81 -16.08
C PRO A 16 27.39 3.28 -15.84
N PRO A 17 26.88 2.39 -16.71
CA PRO A 17 25.57 1.79 -16.53
C PRO A 17 25.52 1.00 -15.21
N LEU A 18 24.42 1.17 -14.46
CA LEU A 18 24.15 0.41 -13.24
C LEU A 18 24.19 -1.09 -13.55
N ARG A 19 25.04 -1.84 -12.86
CA ARG A 19 25.09 -3.28 -12.97
C ARG A 19 23.83 -3.89 -12.37
N PRO A 20 23.20 -4.89 -13.00
CA PRO A 20 22.09 -5.61 -12.41
C PRO A 20 22.54 -6.24 -11.09
N VAL A 21 21.68 -6.16 -10.06
CA VAL A 21 21.94 -6.60 -8.68
C VAL A 21 22.38 -8.07 -8.60
N SER A 22 22.03 -8.89 -9.59
CA SER A 22 22.45 -10.29 -9.74
C SER A 22 23.96 -10.50 -9.94
N GLN A 23 24.77 -9.43 -10.05
CA GLN A 23 26.22 -9.50 -10.28
C GLN A 23 27.08 -8.87 -9.18
N LEU A 24 26.50 -8.52 -8.02
CA LEU A 24 27.29 -8.09 -6.87
C LEU A 24 28.01 -9.31 -6.26
N VAL A 25 29.25 -9.55 -6.69
CA VAL A 25 30.16 -10.51 -6.09
C VAL A 25 30.91 -9.79 -4.98
N TYR A 26 30.60 -10.07 -3.71
CA TYR A 26 31.46 -9.74 -2.60
C TYR A 26 32.63 -10.74 -2.57
N GLY A 27 33.85 -10.24 -2.44
CA GLY A 27 35.10 -11.01 -2.54
C GLY A 27 35.03 -12.36 -1.84
N ASP A 28 35.61 -13.37 -2.51
CA ASP A 28 35.76 -14.79 -2.21
C ASP A 28 34.76 -15.77 -2.87
N GLY A 29 34.16 -15.40 -4.02
CA GLY A 29 33.53 -16.42 -4.90
C GLY A 29 32.27 -17.08 -4.36
N MET A 30 31.69 -16.63 -3.26
CA MET A 30 30.39 -17.09 -2.79
C MET A 30 29.28 -16.37 -3.56
N ALA A 31 28.61 -17.11 -4.44
CA ALA A 31 27.36 -16.63 -5.04
C ALA A 31 26.38 -16.36 -3.91
N ILE A 32 26.16 -15.08 -3.58
CA ILE A 32 25.03 -14.70 -2.74
C ILE A 32 23.80 -15.00 -3.59
N HIS A 33 23.07 -16.04 -3.25
CA HIS A 33 21.68 -16.19 -3.70
C HIS A 33 20.93 -15.02 -3.12
N SER A 34 20.85 -13.91 -3.88
CA SER A 34 20.14 -12.71 -3.43
C SER A 34 18.64 -13.01 -3.39
N PHE A 35 18.16 -13.30 -2.20
CA PHE A 35 16.73 -13.26 -1.92
C PHE A 35 16.30 -11.79 -1.91
N ALA A 36 15.33 -11.42 -2.72
CA ALA A 36 14.81 -10.07 -2.82
C ALA A 36 13.32 -10.05 -2.48
N LEU A 37 12.95 -9.15 -1.58
CA LEU A 37 11.55 -8.85 -1.30
C LEU A 37 11.08 -7.73 -2.23
N VAL A 38 9.86 -7.84 -2.75
CA VAL A 38 9.24 -6.78 -3.54
C VAL A 38 8.58 -5.78 -2.57
N PRO A 39 9.08 -4.54 -2.48
CA PRO A 39 8.47 -3.53 -1.61
C PRO A 39 7.23 -2.92 -2.25
N ALA A 40 6.21 -2.63 -1.43
CA ALA A 40 5.01 -1.92 -1.84
C ALA A 40 4.53 -0.96 -0.75
N ALA A 41 3.90 0.14 -1.14
CA ALA A 41 3.23 1.07 -0.25
C ALA A 41 1.71 0.87 -0.31
N TYR A 42 1.06 0.96 0.85
CA TYR A 42 -0.41 0.91 1.02
C TYR A 42 -0.84 2.12 1.83
N VAL A 43 -1.80 2.89 1.35
CA VAL A 43 -2.28 4.09 2.03
C VAL A 43 -3.76 3.98 2.36
N TYR A 44 -4.08 3.82 3.65
CA TYR A 44 -5.45 3.85 4.14
C TYR A 44 -5.88 5.29 4.43
N LEU A 45 -6.75 5.84 3.59
CA LEU A 45 -7.41 7.10 3.89
C LEU A 45 -8.46 6.85 4.97
N LEU A 46 -8.40 7.64 6.04
CA LEU A 46 -9.28 7.52 7.20
C LEU A 46 -10.01 8.85 7.42
N ARG A 47 -11.29 8.76 7.76
CA ARG A 47 -12.10 9.93 8.18
C ARG A 47 -13.00 9.56 9.35
N PRO A 48 -13.48 10.54 10.14
CA PRO A 48 -14.61 10.32 11.05
C PRO A 48 -15.84 9.86 10.27
N ALA A 49 -16.62 8.94 10.84
CA ALA A 49 -17.94 8.64 10.30
C ALA A 49 -18.81 9.91 10.37
N PRO A 50 -19.62 10.18 9.32
CA PRO A 50 -20.57 11.29 9.39
C PRO A 50 -21.52 11.07 10.57
N GLU A 51 -21.77 12.12 11.34
CA GLU A 51 -22.80 12.09 12.37
C GLU A 51 -24.14 11.77 11.72
N VAL A 52 -24.75 10.65 12.10
CA VAL A 52 -26.13 10.36 11.73
C VAL A 52 -26.99 11.32 12.54
N ALA A 53 -27.55 12.32 11.90
CA ALA A 53 -28.56 13.19 12.52
C ALA A 53 -29.77 12.32 12.87
N THR A 54 -29.76 11.73 14.06
CA THR A 54 -30.93 11.02 14.61
C THR A 54 -31.93 12.06 15.06
N GLY A 55 -32.91 12.36 14.22
CA GLY A 55 -34.03 13.24 14.52
C GLY A 55 -35.01 12.66 15.56
N TRP A 56 -34.54 11.77 16.46
CA TRP A 56 -35.37 11.22 17.51
C TRP A 56 -34.69 11.34 18.89
N THR A 57 -35.25 12.17 19.73
CA THR A 57 -34.85 12.35 21.13
C THR A 57 -35.32 11.18 21.97
N GLY A 58 -34.64 10.05 21.91
CA GLY A 58 -34.94 8.90 22.76
C GLY A 58 -33.72 8.01 22.92
N ALA A 59 -33.17 8.00 24.12
CA ALA A 59 -32.12 7.15 24.67
C ALA A 59 -30.89 6.98 23.75
N ALA A 60 -29.83 7.70 24.07
CA ALA A 60 -28.52 7.56 23.45
C ALA A 60 -28.04 6.11 23.54
N SER A 61 -28.29 5.30 22.51
CA SER A 61 -27.51 4.11 22.26
C SER A 61 -26.13 4.59 21.88
N ARG A 62 -25.17 4.52 22.80
CA ARG A 62 -23.75 4.66 22.48
C ARG A 62 -23.39 3.47 21.62
N SER A 63 -23.40 3.67 20.30
CA SER A 63 -22.69 2.79 19.39
C SER A 63 -21.21 2.85 19.81
N THR A 64 -20.72 1.78 20.41
CA THR A 64 -19.32 1.60 20.79
C THR A 64 -18.42 1.27 19.60
N GLY A 65 -18.89 1.50 18.38
CA GLY A 65 -18.07 1.38 17.18
C GLY A 65 -17.20 2.62 16.98
N THR A 66 -15.95 2.44 16.68
CA THR A 66 -15.05 3.53 16.30
C THR A 66 -15.70 4.30 15.13
N GLY A 67 -16.05 5.55 15.35
CA GLY A 67 -16.64 6.42 14.32
C GLY A 67 -15.66 6.73 13.16
N THR A 68 -14.81 5.78 12.82
CA THR A 68 -13.77 5.90 11.78
C THR A 68 -14.15 5.07 10.56
N GLN A 69 -14.08 5.70 9.39
CA GLN A 69 -14.24 5.04 8.10
C GLN A 69 -12.91 4.98 7.36
N VAL A 70 -12.75 3.92 6.56
CA VAL A 70 -11.65 3.72 5.61
C VAL A 70 -12.18 3.78 4.18
N LEU A 71 -11.41 4.38 3.27
CA LEU A 71 -11.71 4.40 1.84
C LEU A 71 -11.14 3.15 1.18
N LEU A 72 -12.00 2.37 0.51
CA LEU A 72 -11.58 1.21 -0.25
C LEU A 72 -12.04 1.32 -1.71
N GLN A 73 -11.32 0.68 -2.62
CA GLN A 73 -11.64 0.59 -4.04
C GLN A 73 -11.95 -0.85 -4.46
N LEU A 74 -12.96 -1.02 -5.30
CA LEU A 74 -13.37 -2.33 -5.82
C LEU A 74 -12.52 -2.70 -7.02
N ARG A 75 -11.66 -3.71 -6.87
CA ARG A 75 -10.75 -4.18 -7.93
C ARG A 75 -11.49 -4.89 -9.05
N ARG A 76 -11.03 -4.66 -10.29
CA ARG A 76 -11.47 -5.40 -11.48
C ARG A 76 -10.38 -5.43 -12.56
N ASN A 77 -10.39 -6.45 -13.41
CA ASN A 77 -9.52 -6.58 -14.58
C ASN A 77 -8.01 -6.49 -14.27
N THR A 78 -7.61 -6.80 -13.05
CA THR A 78 -6.21 -6.78 -12.62
C THR A 78 -5.58 -8.16 -12.62
N GLY A 79 -6.41 -9.22 -12.67
CA GLY A 79 -5.97 -10.61 -12.55
C GLY A 79 -5.58 -11.01 -11.12
N TYR A 80 -5.72 -10.11 -10.15
CA TYR A 80 -5.42 -10.38 -8.75
C TYR A 80 -6.46 -9.74 -7.83
N MET A 81 -7.13 -10.54 -7.01
CA MET A 81 -8.17 -10.09 -6.07
C MET A 81 -9.30 -9.26 -6.73
N ASP A 82 -9.65 -9.57 -7.97
CA ASP A 82 -10.78 -8.94 -8.65
C ASP A 82 -12.09 -9.22 -7.89
N GLY A 83 -12.94 -8.21 -7.78
CA GLY A 83 -14.15 -8.28 -6.95
C GLY A 83 -13.94 -8.01 -5.46
N HIS A 84 -12.70 -7.77 -5.01
CA HIS A 84 -12.42 -7.41 -3.62
C HIS A 84 -12.29 -5.89 -3.44
N TRP A 85 -12.71 -5.42 -2.27
CA TRP A 85 -12.52 -4.06 -1.80
C TRP A 85 -11.13 -3.94 -1.17
N ALA A 86 -10.20 -3.37 -1.90
CA ALA A 86 -8.80 -3.22 -1.51
C ALA A 86 -8.48 -1.79 -1.04
N CYS A 87 -7.27 -1.59 -0.57
CA CYS A 87 -6.73 -0.30 -0.17
C CYS A 87 -7.03 0.80 -1.20
N GLY A 88 -7.32 2.00 -0.73
CA GLY A 88 -7.68 3.14 -1.60
C GLY A 88 -6.55 3.57 -2.52
N ALA A 89 -5.28 3.41 -2.10
CA ALA A 89 -4.12 3.62 -2.95
C ALA A 89 -3.00 2.66 -2.56
N SER A 90 -2.42 1.95 -3.55
CA SER A 90 -1.32 1.02 -3.31
C SER A 90 -0.53 0.74 -4.58
N GLY A 91 0.80 0.62 -4.44
CA GLY A 91 1.66 0.26 -5.55
C GLY A 91 3.05 -0.18 -5.13
N HIS A 92 3.78 -0.72 -6.09
CA HIS A 92 5.16 -1.14 -5.90
C HIS A 92 6.09 0.07 -5.88
N VAL A 93 7.14 -0.04 -5.07
CA VAL A 93 8.23 0.95 -5.08
C VAL A 93 9.01 0.79 -6.37
N GLU A 94 9.15 1.89 -7.11
CA GLU A 94 9.91 1.93 -8.35
C GLU A 94 11.41 2.16 -8.10
N ALA A 95 12.23 1.91 -9.13
CA ALA A 95 13.66 2.18 -9.04
C ALA A 95 13.94 3.67 -8.78
N ALA A 96 14.80 3.95 -7.82
CA ALA A 96 15.16 5.29 -7.36
C ALA A 96 14.04 6.09 -6.66
N GLU A 97 12.97 5.43 -6.25
CA GLU A 97 11.87 5.98 -5.48
C GLU A 97 11.94 5.46 -4.04
N SER A 98 11.65 6.30 -3.07
CA SER A 98 11.43 5.87 -1.68
C SER A 98 9.99 5.39 -1.48
N VAL A 99 9.74 4.58 -0.46
CA VAL A 99 8.39 4.12 -0.13
C VAL A 99 7.42 5.28 0.20
N ILE A 100 7.93 6.40 0.71
CA ILE A 100 7.13 7.61 0.98
C ILE A 100 6.72 8.28 -0.34
N GLU A 101 7.65 8.41 -1.29
CA GLU A 101 7.36 8.94 -2.62
C GLU A 101 6.36 8.04 -3.35
N THR A 102 6.52 6.71 -3.29
CA THR A 102 5.54 5.75 -3.81
C THR A 102 4.15 5.98 -3.22
N ALA A 103 4.05 6.09 -1.88
CA ALA A 103 2.77 6.31 -1.20
C ALA A 103 2.07 7.58 -1.68
N LEU A 104 2.81 8.67 -1.87
CA LEU A 104 2.28 9.95 -2.35
C LEU A 104 1.90 9.88 -3.83
N ARG A 105 2.74 9.29 -4.68
CA ARG A 105 2.50 9.12 -6.11
C ARG A 105 1.24 8.29 -6.34
N GLU A 106 1.15 7.10 -5.75
CA GLU A 106 -0.01 6.20 -5.90
C GLU A 106 -1.31 6.86 -5.39
N THR A 107 -1.24 7.59 -4.26
CA THR A 107 -2.38 8.34 -3.76
C THR A 107 -2.87 9.40 -4.75
N HIS A 108 -1.94 10.06 -5.45
CA HIS A 108 -2.29 11.03 -6.49
C HIS A 108 -2.80 10.35 -7.76
N GLU A 109 -2.15 9.30 -8.23
CA GLU A 109 -2.49 8.59 -9.48
C GLU A 109 -3.84 7.88 -9.37
N GLU A 110 -4.08 7.13 -8.29
CA GLU A 110 -5.28 6.33 -8.13
C GLU A 110 -6.50 7.12 -7.65
N LEU A 111 -6.29 8.15 -6.78
CA LEU A 111 -7.37 8.89 -6.13
C LEU A 111 -7.47 10.37 -6.53
N GLY A 112 -6.44 10.94 -7.18
CA GLY A 112 -6.42 12.34 -7.61
C GLY A 112 -6.31 13.36 -6.49
N ILE A 113 -5.93 12.94 -5.29
CA ILE A 113 -5.69 13.82 -4.14
C ILE A 113 -4.19 14.10 -3.96
N ARG A 114 -3.86 15.12 -3.15
CA ARG A 114 -2.49 15.47 -2.78
C ARG A 114 -2.34 15.42 -1.27
N ALA A 115 -1.19 14.95 -0.83
CA ALA A 115 -0.79 14.92 0.57
C ALA A 115 0.73 15.18 0.66
N GLU A 116 1.17 15.61 1.82
CA GLU A 116 2.59 15.80 2.12
C GLU A 116 3.14 14.58 2.89
N ALA A 117 4.44 14.37 2.82
CA ALA A 117 5.09 13.27 3.55
C ALA A 117 4.82 13.33 5.08
N ALA A 118 4.64 14.52 5.63
CA ALA A 118 4.32 14.73 7.03
C ALA A 118 2.89 14.27 7.42
N ASP A 119 1.99 14.14 6.44
CA ASP A 119 0.62 13.66 6.65
C ASP A 119 0.52 12.12 6.70
N LEU A 120 1.55 11.43 6.17
CA LEU A 120 1.62 9.97 6.18
C LEU A 120 2.05 9.47 7.56
N ALA A 121 1.13 8.87 8.29
CA ALA A 121 1.43 8.21 9.57
C ALA A 121 1.73 6.73 9.33
N PRO A 122 2.93 6.22 9.71
CA PRO A 122 3.24 4.79 9.61
C PRO A 122 2.26 3.95 10.45
N LEU A 123 1.77 2.84 9.89
CA LEU A 123 0.89 1.92 10.61
C LEU A 123 1.64 0.63 10.97
N THR A 124 2.11 -0.10 9.98
CA THR A 124 2.86 -1.36 10.17
C THR A 124 3.60 -1.73 8.89
N ALA A 125 4.67 -2.53 9.03
CA ALA A 125 5.30 -3.22 7.92
C ALA A 125 4.89 -4.71 7.96
N MET A 126 4.46 -5.27 6.83
CA MET A 126 4.07 -6.67 6.72
C MET A 126 5.05 -7.42 5.80
N HIS A 127 5.75 -8.40 6.36
CA HIS A 127 6.41 -9.41 5.54
C HIS A 127 5.38 -10.48 5.17
N ARG A 128 5.10 -10.65 3.89
CA ARG A 128 4.11 -11.63 3.45
C ARG A 128 4.58 -12.50 2.31
N THR A 129 3.98 -13.69 2.24
CA THR A 129 4.02 -14.58 1.07
C THR A 129 2.60 -14.85 0.60
N ASN A 130 2.42 -15.12 -0.70
CA ASN A 130 1.13 -15.49 -1.24
C ASN A 130 0.83 -16.99 -1.03
N ASP A 131 1.86 -17.82 -0.94
CA ASP A 131 1.76 -19.27 -0.78
C ASP A 131 2.92 -19.80 0.07
N LEU A 132 2.64 -20.73 0.97
CA LEU A 132 3.63 -21.50 1.71
C LEU A 132 4.38 -22.43 0.73
N GLY A 133 5.59 -22.06 0.37
CA GLY A 133 6.39 -22.75 -0.64
C GLY A 133 6.38 -22.08 -2.01
N GLY A 134 5.73 -20.91 -2.13
CA GLY A 134 5.79 -20.05 -3.29
C GLY A 134 7.21 -19.63 -3.64
N THR A 135 7.42 -19.21 -4.88
CA THR A 135 8.73 -18.76 -5.37
C THR A 135 9.18 -17.51 -4.59
N ALA A 136 10.48 -17.27 -4.50
CA ALA A 136 11.04 -16.07 -3.86
C ALA A 136 10.50 -14.75 -4.45
N LEU A 137 9.96 -14.78 -5.68
CA LEU A 137 9.33 -13.64 -6.35
C LEU A 137 7.97 -13.24 -5.75
N GLU A 138 7.37 -14.12 -4.96
CA GLU A 138 6.04 -13.89 -4.36
C GLU A 138 6.11 -13.27 -2.95
N GLN A 139 7.30 -13.24 -2.36
CA GLN A 139 7.46 -12.62 -1.06
C GLN A 139 7.59 -11.11 -1.18
N ARG A 140 6.92 -10.41 -0.27
CA ARG A 140 6.82 -8.96 -0.29
C ARG A 140 7.09 -8.35 1.08
N ILE A 141 7.47 -7.10 1.06
CA ILE A 141 7.40 -6.22 2.21
C ILE A 141 6.41 -5.09 1.90
N ASP A 142 5.23 -5.16 2.48
CA ASP A 142 4.18 -4.17 2.31
C ASP A 142 4.25 -3.17 3.49
N LEU A 143 4.39 -1.90 3.18
CA LEU A 143 4.45 -0.84 4.17
C LEU A 143 3.12 -0.09 4.17
N PHE A 144 2.40 -0.16 5.29
CA PHE A 144 1.09 0.43 5.45
C PHE A 144 1.17 1.78 6.14
N PHE A 145 0.47 2.76 5.57
CA PHE A 145 0.35 4.11 6.08
C PHE A 145 -1.12 4.48 6.31
N MET A 146 -1.34 5.39 7.23
CA MET A 146 -2.62 6.07 7.42
C MET A 146 -2.51 7.50 6.91
N LEU A 147 -3.54 7.98 6.23
CA LEU A 147 -3.69 9.35 5.78
C LEU A 147 -5.01 9.92 6.30
N ARG A 148 -4.95 11.01 7.08
CA ARG A 148 -6.13 11.65 7.70
C ARG A 148 -6.35 13.06 7.20
N ALA A 149 -5.36 13.65 6.52
CA ALA A 149 -5.41 14.98 5.94
C ALA A 149 -4.88 14.92 4.49
N TRP A 150 -5.55 15.59 3.58
CA TRP A 150 -5.18 15.68 2.17
C TRP A 150 -5.90 16.86 1.51
N GLU A 151 -5.42 17.27 0.35
CA GLU A 151 -6.07 18.24 -0.52
C GLU A 151 -6.86 17.54 -1.63
N GLY A 152 -8.02 18.08 -1.97
CA GLY A 152 -8.91 17.56 -3.01
C GLY A 152 -9.96 16.58 -2.51
N THR A 153 -10.70 16.00 -3.44
CA THR A 153 -11.74 14.99 -3.16
C THR A 153 -11.33 13.67 -3.79
N PRO A 154 -11.19 12.58 -3.01
CA PRO A 154 -10.85 11.28 -3.55
C PRO A 154 -11.87 10.85 -4.63
N ALA A 155 -11.36 10.49 -5.79
CA ALA A 155 -12.16 10.02 -6.92
C ALA A 155 -11.41 8.90 -7.64
N LEU A 156 -12.16 7.95 -8.19
CA LEU A 156 -11.60 6.85 -8.97
C LEU A 156 -10.92 7.38 -10.24
N ARG A 157 -9.60 7.22 -10.34
CA ARG A 157 -8.82 7.68 -11.49
C ARG A 157 -8.47 6.58 -12.48
N GLU A 158 -8.46 5.33 -12.04
CA GLU A 158 -8.18 4.17 -12.88
C GLU A 158 -9.43 3.28 -13.09
N PRO A 159 -10.45 3.74 -13.86
CA PRO A 159 -11.69 2.98 -14.02
C PRO A 159 -11.51 1.67 -14.79
N ALA A 160 -10.38 1.46 -15.47
CA ALA A 160 -10.07 0.19 -16.10
C ALA A 160 -9.74 -0.91 -15.09
N LYS A 161 -9.08 -0.56 -13.98
CA LYS A 161 -8.62 -1.49 -12.93
C LYS A 161 -9.56 -1.54 -11.71
N ASN A 162 -10.44 -0.55 -11.55
CA ASN A 162 -11.28 -0.41 -10.38
C ASN A 162 -12.72 -0.08 -10.79
N ALA A 163 -13.69 -0.75 -10.16
CA ALA A 163 -15.12 -0.65 -10.46
C ALA A 163 -15.88 0.30 -9.52
N GLY A 164 -15.28 0.67 -8.39
CA GLY A 164 -15.93 1.50 -7.39
C GLY A 164 -14.97 2.04 -6.34
N LEU A 165 -15.38 3.10 -5.67
CA LEU A 165 -14.68 3.74 -4.56
C LEU A 165 -15.71 4.04 -3.47
N ARG A 166 -15.47 3.56 -2.22
CA ARG A 166 -16.46 3.68 -1.16
C ARG A 166 -15.82 3.74 0.22
N TRP A 167 -16.43 4.53 1.11
CA TRP A 167 -16.13 4.58 2.52
C TRP A 167 -16.84 3.47 3.29
N PHE A 168 -16.10 2.72 4.10
CA PHE A 168 -16.62 1.66 4.96
C PHE A 168 -16.26 1.94 6.42
N SER A 169 -17.14 1.58 7.36
CA SER A 169 -16.79 1.55 8.76
C SER A 169 -15.66 0.53 8.99
N LEU A 170 -14.67 0.85 9.82
CA LEU A 170 -13.65 -0.12 10.22
C LEU A 170 -14.23 -1.30 10.99
N THR A 171 -15.40 -1.14 11.62
CA THR A 171 -16.09 -2.21 12.34
C THR A 171 -17.05 -3.01 11.46
N GLU A 172 -17.33 -2.53 10.23
CA GLU A 172 -18.26 -3.16 9.29
C GLU A 172 -17.64 -3.22 7.89
N LEU A 173 -16.51 -3.90 7.79
CA LEU A 173 -15.83 -4.09 6.51
C LEU A 173 -16.64 -5.03 5.60
N PRO A 174 -16.64 -4.81 4.26
CA PRO A 174 -17.28 -5.72 3.32
C PRO A 174 -16.64 -7.11 3.40
N GLU A 175 -17.40 -8.16 3.07
CA GLU A 175 -16.91 -9.54 3.14
C GLU A 175 -15.70 -9.79 2.23
N ALA A 176 -15.73 -9.25 1.02
CA ALA A 176 -14.64 -9.39 0.05
C ALA A 176 -13.60 -8.27 0.24
N VAL A 177 -12.66 -8.44 1.18
CA VAL A 177 -11.43 -7.64 1.33
C VAL A 177 -10.24 -8.59 1.22
N PRO A 178 -9.14 -8.22 0.54
CA PRO A 178 -7.94 -9.08 0.51
C PRO A 178 -7.51 -9.50 1.90
N PRO A 179 -7.23 -10.79 2.17
CA PRO A 179 -7.03 -11.31 3.54
C PRO A 179 -5.93 -10.60 4.32
N HIS A 180 -4.81 -10.29 3.68
CA HIS A 180 -3.70 -9.57 4.29
C HIS A 180 -4.07 -8.13 4.66
N GLU A 181 -4.84 -7.44 3.80
CA GLU A 181 -5.34 -6.09 4.08
C GLU A 181 -6.39 -6.11 5.20
N ARG A 182 -7.31 -7.09 5.19
CA ARG A 182 -8.28 -7.31 6.26
C ARG A 182 -7.58 -7.50 7.60
N HIS A 183 -6.48 -8.26 7.63
CA HIS A 183 -5.70 -8.46 8.85
C HIS A 183 -5.20 -7.13 9.42
N VAL A 184 -4.62 -6.26 8.59
CA VAL A 184 -4.16 -4.92 9.00
C VAL A 184 -5.32 -4.02 9.46
N LEU A 185 -6.44 -4.01 8.72
CA LEU A 185 -7.61 -3.20 9.07
C LEU A 185 -8.23 -3.64 10.41
N ASN A 186 -8.24 -4.95 10.70
CA ASN A 186 -8.69 -5.47 12.00
C ASN A 186 -7.76 -5.05 13.15
N LEU A 187 -6.43 -5.08 12.93
CA LEU A 187 -5.47 -4.58 13.92
C LEU A 187 -5.66 -3.08 14.16
N LEU A 188 -5.89 -2.30 13.10
CA LEU A 188 -6.17 -0.87 13.19
C LEU A 188 -7.48 -0.62 13.97
N ALA A 189 -8.57 -1.33 13.65
CA ALA A 189 -9.84 -1.21 14.35
C ALA A 189 -9.67 -1.50 15.85
N GLY A 190 -9.01 -2.60 16.21
CA GLY A 190 -8.72 -2.95 17.61
C GLY A 190 -7.86 -1.90 18.31
N SER A 191 -6.88 -1.30 17.62
CA SER A 191 -6.05 -0.26 18.21
C SER A 191 -6.83 1.01 18.55
N LEU A 192 -7.82 1.37 17.74
CA LEU A 192 -8.68 2.53 17.97
C LEU A 192 -9.72 2.29 19.07
N ASP A 193 -10.13 1.04 19.30
CA ASP A 193 -11.11 0.65 20.31
C ASP A 193 -10.45 0.42 21.68
N ASP A 194 -9.40 -0.37 21.71
CA ASP A 194 -8.71 -0.83 22.93
C ASP A 194 -7.54 0.07 23.36
N GLY A 195 -7.13 1.03 22.53
CA GLY A 195 -5.94 1.86 22.76
C GLY A 195 -4.61 1.09 22.65
N LYS A 196 -4.62 -0.14 22.16
CA LYS A 196 -3.40 -0.94 21.91
C LYS A 196 -2.73 -0.47 20.64
N SER A 197 -1.39 -0.39 20.66
CA SER A 197 -0.65 -0.07 19.44
C SER A 197 -0.68 -1.25 18.46
N VAL A 198 -0.82 -0.96 17.16
CA VAL A 198 -0.57 -1.94 16.12
C VAL A 198 0.91 -2.35 16.16
N PRO A 199 1.25 -3.64 16.10
CA PRO A 199 2.65 -4.06 16.05
C PRO A 199 3.38 -3.38 14.86
N PRO A 200 4.61 -2.87 15.05
CA PRO A 200 5.32 -2.17 13.99
C PRO A 200 5.74 -3.08 12.82
N VAL A 201 5.85 -4.38 13.07
CA VAL A 201 6.14 -5.41 12.07
C VAL A 201 5.23 -6.61 12.33
N ILE A 202 4.63 -7.13 11.25
CA ILE A 202 3.79 -8.32 11.25
C ILE A 202 4.18 -9.25 10.10
N THR A 203 3.73 -10.50 10.15
CA THR A 203 3.88 -11.47 9.06
C THR A 203 2.50 -11.94 8.59
N PHE A 204 2.38 -12.38 7.33
CA PHE A 204 1.17 -12.95 6.78
C PHE A 204 1.48 -13.97 5.68
N GLY A 205 0.73 -15.08 5.65
CA GLY A 205 0.89 -16.14 4.64
C GLY A 205 1.90 -17.22 5.03
N PHE A 206 2.49 -17.16 6.24
CA PHE A 206 3.45 -18.14 6.76
C PHE A 206 2.82 -19.19 7.65
N ASP A 207 1.60 -18.96 8.13
CA ASP A 207 0.85 -19.86 8.99
C ASP A 207 -0.26 -20.57 8.20
N GLU A 208 -0.65 -21.75 8.67
CA GLU A 208 -1.75 -22.52 8.09
C GLU A 208 -3.06 -21.69 8.10
N GLY A 209 -3.75 -21.63 6.97
CA GLY A 209 -4.99 -20.86 6.80
C GLY A 209 -4.79 -19.41 6.34
N GLN A 210 -3.56 -18.92 6.22
CA GLN A 210 -3.24 -17.58 5.73
C GLN A 210 -2.91 -17.55 4.22
N ASP A 211 -3.34 -18.53 3.46
CA ASP A 211 -3.05 -18.65 2.02
C ASP A 211 -3.81 -17.60 1.19
N ILE A 212 -3.08 -16.65 0.62
CA ILE A 212 -3.62 -15.59 -0.24
C ILE A 212 -3.94 -16.15 -1.64
N ALA A 213 -3.19 -17.14 -2.12
CA ALA A 213 -3.35 -17.69 -3.47
C ALA A 213 -4.76 -18.26 -3.71
N ARG A 214 -5.40 -18.79 -2.66
CA ARG A 214 -6.78 -19.31 -2.74
C ARG A 214 -7.83 -18.25 -3.07
N TYR A 215 -7.56 -17.00 -2.79
CA TYR A 215 -8.50 -15.89 -3.01
C TYR A 215 -8.28 -15.18 -4.36
N GLY A 216 -7.14 -15.42 -5.03
CA GLY A 216 -6.80 -14.81 -6.31
C GLY A 216 -7.28 -15.58 -7.53
N ILE A 217 -7.84 -16.78 -7.37
CA ILE A 217 -8.38 -17.57 -8.47
C ILE A 217 -9.75 -16.99 -8.82
N ALA A 218 -9.85 -16.36 -9.99
CA ALA A 218 -11.14 -15.99 -10.56
C ALA A 218 -12.02 -17.23 -10.63
N LEU A 219 -13.17 -17.21 -9.95
CA LEU A 219 -14.17 -18.27 -10.09
C LEU A 219 -14.58 -18.32 -11.57
N PRO A 220 -14.65 -19.49 -12.20
CA PRO A 220 -15.15 -19.62 -13.57
C PRO A 220 -16.59 -19.12 -13.60
N HIS A 221 -16.89 -18.27 -14.55
CA HIS A 221 -18.23 -17.73 -14.85
C HIS A 221 -19.17 -18.83 -15.35
#